data_29b41b0bfc4f00651c445e97edf0852b
#
_entry.id   29b41b0bfc4f00651c445e97edf0852b
#
_cell.length_a   1.000
_cell.length_b   1.000
_cell.length_c   1.000
_cell.angle_alpha   90.00
_cell.angle_beta   90.00
_cell.angle_gamma   90.00
#
_symmetry.space_group_name_H-M   'P 1'
#
loop_
_entity.id
_entity.type
_entity.pdbx_description
1 polymer ?
#
loop_
_entity_poly.entity_id
_entity_poly.type
_entity_poly.pdbx_seq_one_letter_code
_entity_poly.pdbx_strand_id
1 'polypeptide(L)'
;IIQKSEIPHLDIISSGPVPPNASELILRNEISSILDYADSNYDYIFLDTPPIALITDGLYLMRKADVKLFVMNSKSTTSTSIDFLEHLIEENQIENCALILNEEKLSRMNYYYSRYGYGGYGYGGYGYGYGYGYQTYGEDAEK
;
A
#
# COMPACT_ATOMS: atom_id res chain seq x y z
N ILE A 1 -0.34 -15.43 18.52
CA ILE A 1 -0.29 -14.05 18.01
C ILE A 1 -1.21 -13.82 16.81
N ILE A 2 -1.51 -14.88 16.01
CA ILE A 2 -2.43 -14.82 14.87
C ILE A 2 -3.87 -14.74 15.39
N GLN A 3 -4.61 -13.75 14.94
CA GLN A 3 -6.01 -13.50 15.29
C GLN A 3 -6.89 -13.81 14.08
N LYS A 4 -7.96 -14.57 14.29
CA LYS A 4 -8.99 -14.78 13.26
C LYS A 4 -9.83 -13.53 13.13
N SER A 5 -9.99 -13.01 11.91
CA SER A 5 -10.91 -11.91 11.66
C SER A 5 -12.34 -12.40 11.40
N GLU A 6 -13.30 -11.49 11.36
CA GLU A 6 -14.67 -11.78 10.93
C GLU A 6 -14.79 -12.01 9.43
N ILE A 7 -13.75 -11.63 8.66
CA ILE A 7 -13.70 -11.81 7.22
C ILE A 7 -13.17 -13.21 6.92
N PRO A 8 -13.90 -14.04 6.16
CA PRO A 8 -13.44 -15.37 5.78
C PRO A 8 -12.07 -15.32 5.07
N HIS A 9 -11.18 -16.22 5.44
CA HIS A 9 -9.83 -16.36 4.88
C HIS A 9 -8.88 -15.19 5.16
N LEU A 10 -9.20 -14.30 6.10
CA LEU A 10 -8.33 -13.24 6.55
C LEU A 10 -7.95 -13.42 8.01
N ASP A 11 -6.68 -13.63 8.26
CA ASP A 11 -6.09 -13.66 9.59
C ASP A 11 -5.20 -12.42 9.77
N ILE A 12 -5.07 -11.95 11.01
CA ILE A 12 -4.36 -10.69 11.30
C ILE A 12 -3.36 -10.94 12.43
N ILE A 13 -2.17 -10.37 12.25
CA ILE A 13 -1.22 -10.17 13.34
C ILE A 13 -1.17 -8.68 13.60
N SER A 14 -1.73 -8.24 14.71
CA SER A 14 -1.69 -6.83 15.10
C SER A 14 -0.42 -6.51 15.88
N SER A 15 0.07 -5.26 15.72
CA SER A 15 1.11 -4.75 16.59
C SER A 15 0.58 -4.66 18.04
N GLY A 16 1.42 -5.07 18.97
CA GLY A 16 1.17 -4.83 20.39
C GLY A 16 1.52 -3.40 20.82
N PRO A 17 1.60 -3.12 22.12
CA PRO A 17 2.15 -1.87 22.62
C PRO A 17 3.56 -1.63 22.08
N VAL A 18 3.85 -0.38 21.68
CA VAL A 18 5.15 -0.03 21.09
C VAL A 18 6.25 -0.25 22.12
N PRO A 19 7.17 -1.19 21.90
CA PRO A 19 8.29 -1.40 22.82
C PRO A 19 9.38 -0.33 22.60
N PRO A 20 10.23 -0.07 23.60
CA PRO A 20 11.29 0.92 23.49
C PRO A 20 12.38 0.55 22.46
N ASN A 21 12.46 -0.71 22.04
CA ASN A 21 13.45 -1.26 21.12
C ASN A 21 12.81 -1.93 19.88
N ALA A 22 11.80 -1.30 19.29
CA ALA A 22 11.04 -1.85 18.17
C ALA A 22 11.94 -2.28 16.98
N SER A 23 12.94 -1.44 16.63
CA SER A 23 13.88 -1.72 15.53
C SER A 23 14.69 -3.00 15.74
N GLU A 24 15.13 -3.26 16.97
CA GLU A 24 15.86 -4.49 17.29
C GLU A 24 14.98 -5.73 17.17
N LEU A 25 13.69 -5.60 17.48
CA LEU A 25 12.75 -6.71 17.41
C LEU A 25 12.50 -7.16 15.97
N ILE A 26 12.46 -6.23 15.02
CA ILE A 26 12.28 -6.54 13.59
C ILE A 26 13.45 -7.36 13.04
N LEU A 27 14.65 -7.16 13.56
CA LEU A 27 15.85 -7.86 13.11
C LEU A 27 16.04 -9.25 13.75
N ARG A 28 15.16 -9.65 14.66
CA ARG A 28 15.26 -10.95 15.35
C ARG A 28 14.79 -12.10 14.47
N ASN A 29 15.31 -13.29 14.79
CA ASN A 29 14.95 -14.53 14.10
C ASN A 29 13.47 -14.89 14.23
N GLU A 30 12.78 -14.41 15.26
CA GLU A 30 11.35 -14.65 15.48
C GLU A 30 10.50 -14.08 14.33
N ILE A 31 10.88 -12.94 13.76
CA ILE A 31 10.20 -12.39 12.57
C ILE A 31 10.34 -13.33 11.38
N SER A 32 11.54 -13.87 11.13
CA SER A 32 11.74 -14.87 10.08
C SER A 32 10.87 -16.10 10.32
N SER A 33 10.81 -16.61 11.54
CA SER A 33 9.97 -17.76 11.86
C SER A 33 8.47 -17.51 11.65
N ILE A 34 8.01 -16.28 11.92
CA ILE A 34 6.61 -15.86 11.64
C ILE A 34 6.35 -15.85 10.14
N LEU A 35 7.27 -15.31 9.35
CA LEU A 35 7.16 -15.25 7.89
C LEU A 35 7.20 -16.64 7.27
N ASP A 36 8.10 -17.52 7.72
CA ASP A 36 8.20 -18.90 7.24
C ASP A 36 6.91 -19.69 7.55
N TYR A 37 6.32 -19.46 8.73
CA TYR A 37 5.01 -20.04 9.07
C TYR A 37 3.91 -19.49 8.15
N ALA A 38 3.90 -18.18 7.91
CA ALA A 38 2.90 -17.56 7.06
C ALA A 38 3.01 -18.05 5.61
N ASP A 39 4.21 -18.15 5.06
CA ASP A 39 4.49 -18.67 3.71
C ASP A 39 3.97 -20.10 3.52
N SER A 40 4.06 -20.92 4.58
CA SER A 40 3.57 -22.30 4.54
C SER A 40 2.05 -22.46 4.68
N ASN A 41 1.33 -21.41 5.12
CA ASN A 41 -0.09 -21.53 5.51
C ASN A 41 -1.03 -20.55 4.80
N TYR A 42 -0.51 -19.57 4.05
CA TYR A 42 -1.31 -18.53 3.40
C TYR A 42 -0.86 -18.34 1.95
N ASP A 43 -1.80 -18.06 1.06
CA ASP A 43 -1.53 -17.76 -0.35
C ASP A 43 -0.98 -16.35 -0.54
N TYR A 44 -1.36 -15.41 0.33
CA TYR A 44 -0.93 -14.01 0.32
C TYR A 44 -0.60 -13.51 1.71
N ILE A 45 0.52 -12.80 1.82
CA ILE A 45 0.99 -12.18 3.05
C ILE A 45 1.17 -10.69 2.82
N PHE A 46 0.46 -9.85 3.56
CA PHE A 46 0.59 -8.40 3.51
C PHE A 46 1.36 -7.90 4.73
N LEU A 47 2.45 -7.20 4.47
CA LEU A 47 3.26 -6.53 5.50
C LEU A 47 2.96 -5.04 5.46
N ASP A 48 2.19 -4.54 6.43
CA ASP A 48 1.96 -3.10 6.60
C ASP A 48 3.09 -2.49 7.43
N THR A 49 3.72 -1.46 6.87
CA THR A 49 4.92 -0.84 7.45
C THR A 49 4.76 0.67 7.58
N PRO A 50 5.39 1.30 8.58
CA PRO A 50 5.49 2.76 8.64
C PRO A 50 6.17 3.35 7.40
N PRO A 51 5.99 4.67 7.14
CA PRO A 51 6.66 5.35 6.03
C PRO A 51 8.18 5.16 6.06
N ILE A 52 8.76 4.67 4.96
CA ILE A 52 10.18 4.29 4.89
C ILE A 52 11.13 5.47 5.07
N ALA A 53 10.69 6.68 4.76
CA ALA A 53 11.47 7.91 4.99
C ALA A 53 11.76 8.17 6.48
N LEU A 54 11.00 7.55 7.39
CA LEU A 54 11.14 7.72 8.82
C LEU A 54 11.90 6.58 9.50
N ILE A 55 11.84 5.37 8.93
CA ILE A 55 12.33 4.15 9.61
C ILE A 55 13.00 3.22 8.59
N THR A 56 14.30 3.05 8.72
CA THR A 56 15.12 2.16 7.86
C THR A 56 14.83 0.67 8.08
N ASP A 57 14.16 0.31 9.17
CA ASP A 57 13.82 -1.07 9.52
C ASP A 57 12.91 -1.73 8.47
N GLY A 58 12.13 -0.93 7.74
CA GLY A 58 11.31 -1.39 6.62
C GLY A 58 12.10 -2.05 5.51
N LEU A 59 13.38 -1.68 5.32
CA LEU A 59 14.25 -2.29 4.31
C LEU A 59 14.49 -3.78 4.56
N TYR A 60 14.58 -4.19 5.82
CA TYR A 60 14.72 -5.61 6.15
C TYR A 60 13.50 -6.42 5.70
N LEU A 61 12.31 -5.93 5.99
CA LEU A 61 11.05 -6.57 5.57
C LEU A 61 10.87 -6.55 4.06
N MET A 62 11.26 -5.47 3.39
CA MET A 62 11.22 -5.38 1.92
C MET A 62 12.07 -6.45 1.24
N ARG A 63 13.21 -6.80 1.80
CA ARG A 63 14.07 -7.87 1.26
C ARG A 63 13.44 -9.26 1.38
N LYS A 64 12.45 -9.41 2.25
CA LYS A 64 11.72 -10.67 2.45
C LYS A 64 10.45 -10.76 1.58
N ALA A 65 9.96 -9.64 1.07
CA ALA A 65 8.74 -9.58 0.28
C ALA A 65 9.04 -9.83 -1.22
N ASP A 66 8.17 -10.55 -1.91
CA ASP A 66 8.26 -10.77 -3.36
C ASP A 66 7.92 -9.50 -4.15
N VAL A 67 6.95 -8.73 -3.68
CA VAL A 67 6.49 -7.47 -4.29
C VAL A 67 6.50 -6.36 -3.25
N LYS A 68 6.97 -5.17 -3.65
CA LYS A 68 7.04 -3.97 -2.80
C LYS A 68 6.11 -2.91 -3.39
N LEU A 69 5.20 -2.39 -2.58
CA LEU A 69 4.27 -1.36 -2.97
C LEU A 69 4.57 -0.05 -2.22
N PHE A 70 4.99 0.97 -2.94
CA PHE A 70 5.20 2.29 -2.38
C PHE A 70 3.94 3.13 -2.56
N VAL A 71 3.27 3.46 -1.46
CA VAL A 71 2.04 4.24 -1.48
C VAL A 71 2.37 5.72 -1.27
N MET A 72 2.04 6.52 -2.26
CA MET A 72 2.21 7.98 -2.25
C MET A 72 0.86 8.69 -2.21
N ASN A 73 0.80 9.78 -1.48
CA ASN A 73 -0.41 10.61 -1.41
C ASN A 73 -0.32 11.74 -2.44
N SER A 74 -1.31 11.83 -3.33
CA SER A 74 -1.33 12.82 -4.41
C SER A 74 -1.32 14.28 -3.96
N LYS A 75 -1.70 14.55 -2.71
CA LYS A 75 -1.77 15.90 -2.16
C LYS A 75 -0.50 16.34 -1.44
N SER A 76 0.24 15.40 -0.86
CA SER A 76 1.41 15.69 0.00
C SER A 76 2.73 15.24 -0.58
N THR A 77 2.75 14.34 -1.56
CA THR A 77 3.99 13.87 -2.18
C THR A 77 4.59 14.97 -3.06
N THR A 78 5.86 15.26 -2.83
CA THR A 78 6.65 16.24 -3.58
C THR A 78 7.60 15.56 -4.57
N SER A 79 8.17 16.31 -5.52
CA SER A 79 9.25 15.81 -6.38
C SER A 79 10.43 15.27 -5.58
N THR A 80 10.81 15.96 -4.50
CA THR A 80 11.88 15.51 -3.58
C THR A 80 11.59 14.14 -2.96
N SER A 81 10.32 13.83 -2.68
CA SER A 81 9.92 12.51 -2.18
C SER A 81 10.10 11.41 -3.23
N ILE A 82 9.89 11.76 -4.50
CA ILE A 82 10.10 10.85 -5.64
C ILE A 82 11.60 10.62 -5.84
N ASP A 83 12.39 11.69 -5.84
CA ASP A 83 13.86 11.61 -5.98
C ASP A 83 14.46 10.76 -4.84
N PHE A 84 13.98 10.96 -3.61
CA PHE A 84 14.37 10.13 -2.46
C PHE A 84 14.05 8.65 -2.67
N LEU A 85 12.85 8.35 -3.18
CA LEU A 85 12.45 6.97 -3.42
C LEU A 85 13.29 6.33 -4.53
N GLU A 86 13.59 7.06 -5.60
CA GLU A 86 14.44 6.60 -6.69
C GLU A 86 15.83 6.23 -6.17
N HIS A 87 16.47 7.12 -5.41
CA HIS A 87 17.75 6.81 -4.74
C HIS A 87 17.67 5.60 -3.81
N LEU A 88 16.60 5.49 -3.03
CA LEU A 88 16.40 4.36 -2.13
C LEU A 88 16.35 3.03 -2.89
N ILE A 89 15.62 3.00 -4.00
CA ILE A 89 15.48 1.82 -4.86
C ILE A 89 16.82 1.45 -5.47
N GLU A 90 17.56 2.41 -6.01
CA GLU A 90 18.86 2.20 -6.63
C GLU A 90 19.92 1.74 -5.63
N GLU A 91 20.11 2.46 -4.53
CA GLU A 91 21.12 2.15 -3.51
C GLU A 91 20.89 0.79 -2.84
N ASN A 92 19.65 0.40 -2.64
CA ASN A 92 19.30 -0.86 -1.99
C ASN A 92 18.98 -2.00 -2.98
N GLN A 93 19.11 -1.75 -4.28
CA GLN A 93 18.83 -2.72 -5.35
C GLN A 93 17.43 -3.37 -5.17
N ILE A 94 16.42 -2.52 -4.93
CA ILE A 94 15.06 -3.00 -4.69
C ILE A 94 14.42 -3.37 -6.02
N GLU A 95 14.15 -4.65 -6.18
CA GLU A 95 13.46 -5.21 -7.36
C GLU A 95 11.98 -5.44 -7.08
N ASN A 96 11.19 -5.67 -8.13
CA ASN A 96 9.77 -6.00 -8.07
C ASN A 96 8.97 -4.98 -7.23
N CYS A 97 9.14 -3.71 -7.55
CA CYS A 97 8.43 -2.63 -6.87
C CYS A 97 7.44 -1.92 -7.79
N ALA A 98 6.38 -1.38 -7.20
CA ALA A 98 5.39 -0.56 -7.88
C ALA A 98 5.00 0.65 -7.02
N LEU A 99 4.57 1.73 -7.70
CA LEU A 99 4.05 2.93 -7.07
C LEU A 99 2.53 2.93 -7.11
N ILE A 100 1.91 3.25 -5.97
CA ILE A 100 0.47 3.48 -5.85
C ILE A 100 0.27 4.95 -5.50
N LEU A 101 -0.44 5.68 -6.36
CA LEU A 101 -0.86 7.04 -6.06
C LEU A 101 -2.23 7.02 -5.40
N ASN A 102 -2.28 7.33 -4.13
CA ASN A 102 -3.50 7.39 -3.33
C ASN A 102 -4.10 8.81 -3.30
N GLU A 103 -5.36 8.93 -2.96
CA GLU A 103 -6.12 10.20 -2.85
C GLU A 103 -6.20 11.03 -4.14
N GLU A 104 -6.04 10.43 -5.32
CA GLU A 104 -6.25 11.14 -6.58
C GLU A 104 -7.73 11.42 -6.81
N LYS A 105 -8.05 12.67 -7.16
CA LYS A 105 -9.44 13.04 -7.45
C LYS A 105 -9.85 12.52 -8.83
N LEU A 106 -10.94 11.79 -8.90
CA LEU A 106 -11.53 11.25 -10.14
C LEU A 106 -11.72 12.29 -11.26
N SER A 107 -11.91 13.57 -10.90
CA SER A 107 -12.00 14.68 -11.87
C SER A 107 -10.74 14.89 -12.69
N ARG A 108 -9.55 14.61 -12.13
CA ARG A 108 -8.28 14.67 -12.87
C ARG A 108 -8.10 13.44 -13.75
N MET A 109 -8.53 12.28 -13.30
CA MET A 109 -8.47 11.04 -14.09
C MET A 109 -9.29 11.17 -15.38
N ASN A 110 -10.51 11.72 -15.33
CA ASN A 110 -11.33 11.96 -16.51
C ASN A 110 -10.65 12.92 -17.51
N TYR A 111 -9.88 13.91 -17.03
CA TYR A 111 -9.11 14.81 -17.89
C TYR A 111 -7.95 14.09 -18.61
N TYR A 112 -7.24 13.20 -17.92
CA TYR A 112 -6.17 12.41 -18.52
C TYR A 112 -6.70 11.41 -19.54
N TYR A 113 -7.75 10.68 -19.24
CA TYR A 113 -8.38 9.75 -20.20
C TYR A 113 -8.95 10.46 -21.43
N SER A 114 -9.46 11.68 -21.29
CA SER A 114 -9.95 12.44 -22.43
C SER A 114 -8.82 13.05 -23.31
N ARG A 115 -7.66 13.32 -22.72
CA ARG A 115 -6.53 13.97 -23.42
C ARG A 115 -5.56 12.99 -24.07
N TYR A 116 -5.36 11.83 -23.49
CA TYR A 116 -4.53 10.76 -24.04
C TYR A 116 -5.41 9.65 -24.64
N GLY A 117 -6.55 10.06 -25.24
CA GLY A 117 -7.46 9.17 -25.89
C GLY A 117 -6.76 8.07 -26.66
N TYR A 118 -6.69 6.91 -26.10
CA TYR A 118 -6.54 5.69 -26.86
C TYR A 118 -7.81 5.58 -27.70
N GLY A 119 -7.73 6.22 -28.85
CA GLY A 119 -8.75 6.11 -29.88
C GLY A 119 -8.81 4.68 -30.31
N GLY A 120 -9.95 4.11 -30.23
CA GLY A 120 -10.15 2.96 -31.03
C GLY A 120 -11.08 1.90 -30.49
N TYR A 121 -12.07 1.74 -31.27
CA TYR A 121 -13.04 0.66 -31.38
C TYR A 121 -14.20 0.67 -30.39
N GLY A 122 -15.25 1.37 -30.83
CA GLY A 122 -16.59 1.22 -30.33
C GLY A 122 -17.06 -0.22 -30.52
N TYR A 123 -17.40 -0.83 -29.40
CA TYR A 123 -18.40 -1.88 -29.35
C TYR A 123 -19.47 -1.41 -28.36
N GLY A 124 -20.65 -1.15 -28.91
CA GLY A 124 -21.83 -0.85 -28.11
C GLY A 124 -22.17 -2.03 -27.23
N GLY A 125 -22.30 -1.80 -25.94
CA GLY A 125 -22.65 -2.83 -24.97
C GLY A 125 -23.24 -2.20 -23.74
N TYR A 126 -24.51 -2.27 -23.61
CA TYR A 126 -25.42 -2.24 -22.47
C TYR A 126 -24.77 -1.86 -21.11
N GLY A 127 -25.07 -0.63 -20.67
CA GLY A 127 -24.75 -0.15 -19.34
C GLY A 127 -25.61 -0.82 -18.27
N TYR A 128 -25.00 -1.61 -17.42
CA TYR A 128 -25.49 -1.88 -16.08
C TYR A 128 -24.70 -1.05 -15.10
N GLY A 129 -25.30 0.09 -14.72
CA GLY A 129 -24.78 0.94 -13.68
C GLY A 129 -24.97 0.29 -12.32
N TYR A 130 -23.91 -0.23 -11.72
CA TYR A 130 -23.85 -0.46 -10.28
C TYR A 130 -23.24 0.78 -9.65
N GLY A 131 -24.12 1.69 -9.20
CA GLY A 131 -23.74 2.82 -8.37
C GLY A 131 -23.44 2.35 -6.96
N TYR A 132 -22.18 2.22 -6.61
CA TYR A 132 -21.78 2.20 -5.20
C TYR A 132 -21.69 3.65 -4.72
N GLY A 133 -22.76 4.09 -4.06
CA GLY A 133 -22.78 5.36 -3.35
C GLY A 133 -21.94 5.26 -2.08
N TYR A 134 -20.75 5.85 -2.09
CA TYR A 134 -20.07 6.18 -0.85
C TYR A 134 -20.72 7.41 -0.25
N GLN A 135 -21.42 7.23 0.87
CA GLN A 135 -21.89 8.34 1.70
C GLN A 135 -20.67 9.05 2.28
N THR A 136 -20.43 10.27 1.81
CA THR A 136 -19.58 11.23 2.48
C THR A 136 -20.25 11.62 3.81
N TYR A 137 -19.65 11.26 4.93
CA TYR A 137 -20.03 11.83 6.24
C TYR A 137 -19.69 13.31 6.23
N GLY A 138 -20.75 14.09 6.51
CA GLY A 138 -20.78 15.51 6.36
C GLY A 138 -19.93 16.26 7.40
N GLU A 139 -19.42 17.37 6.95
CA GLU A 139 -19.13 18.52 7.79
C GLU A 139 -20.43 19.29 7.93
N ASP A 140 -21.05 19.21 9.10
CA ASP A 140 -22.10 20.13 9.49
C ASP A 140 -21.49 21.47 9.88
N ALA A 141 -22.04 22.48 9.24
CA ALA A 141 -21.79 23.87 9.41
C ALA A 141 -22.02 24.33 10.84
N GLU A 142 -21.14 25.20 11.33
CA GLU A 142 -21.55 26.32 12.20
C GLU A 142 -21.09 27.64 11.58
N LYS A 143 -22.11 28.46 11.30
CA LYS A 143 -22.23 29.91 11.10
C LYS A 143 -20.95 30.73 10.85
#